data_5cdc64f0da2ec26a49839e4b4e924277
#
_entry.id   5cdc64f0da2ec26a49839e4b4e924277
#
_cell.length_a   1.000
_cell.length_b   1.000
_cell.length_c   1.000
_cell.angle_alpha   90.00
_cell.angle_beta   90.00
_cell.angle_gamma   90.00
#
_symmetry.space_group_name_H-M   'P 1'
#
loop_
_entity.id
_entity.type
_entity.pdbx_description
1 polymer ?
#
loop_
_entity_poly.entity_id
_entity_poly.type
_entity_poly.pdbx_seq_one_letter_code
_entity_poly.pdbx_strand_id
1 'polypeptide(L)'
;MTATCSALRAASLVALAVVGEAAVKVPAPLKAVDPLRASVVSVRITGQEWNWRTPWAKQAPWNRVVTGLVVPGPRILVASAAFGNHLLIEVQKLGRDERWPARVRLADSEGPLALLEVDDPSFWAGLAPLPLAETVPVSGEVKVYRWLSSGQFDAATANVRQVRAARHGLSRVTFTSLDMTSAMEAGDSEVVVGEGKALGLVTSRAGDNLIAMAAPVLRQFLAAAAEPTYRGFARAGLAWQEMVNPALREYLGLLPGEGGVRLTRVLPHGSGAGVLEAGDVLLRVGDAPIDATGHYEHPLYGRLSCAPLFTEGRRPGDSLELGILRNRERLTVHVTLRRMLPEQERVPPYVIGQGPDYVVRGGLVFQELTGPYLTAASEGGRRPAPRLLIAVDREGAVPDPARPRLVVLASVLPDVANLGFQDLRDLIVTKVNGAVIGSLQDLRGAFASPV
;
A
#
# COMPACT_ATOMS: atom_id res chain seq x y z
N MET A 1 96.48 18.72 -48.43
CA MET A 1 97.64 18.56 -47.53
C MET A 1 97.22 17.98 -46.26
N THR A 2 97.76 16.80 -45.90
CA THR A 2 97.90 16.13 -44.60
C THR A 2 96.64 15.96 -43.70
N ALA A 3 95.99 14.86 -43.75
CA ALA A 3 96.09 13.61 -43.03
C ALA A 3 96.46 13.69 -41.54
N THR A 4 95.61 13.30 -40.67
CA THR A 4 95.96 12.53 -39.47
C THR A 4 94.77 11.66 -38.99
N CYS A 5 95.05 10.41 -38.89
CA CYS A 5 94.24 9.31 -38.42
C CYS A 5 94.25 9.33 -36.88
N SER A 6 93.18 9.09 -36.27
CA SER A 6 93.14 8.64 -34.84
C SER A 6 92.03 7.65 -34.63
N ALA A 7 92.43 6.49 -34.24
CA ALA A 7 91.60 5.33 -33.91
C ALA A 7 90.89 5.53 -32.54
N LEU A 8 89.59 5.28 -32.47
CA LEU A 8 88.88 5.14 -31.22
C LEU A 8 88.49 3.67 -31.03
N ARG A 9 88.89 3.13 -29.90
CA ARG A 9 88.59 1.80 -29.44
C ARG A 9 87.11 1.76 -29.00
N ALA A 10 86.34 0.81 -29.50
CA ALA A 10 85.01 0.49 -29.03
C ALA A 10 85.07 -0.26 -27.67
N ALA A 11 84.52 0.31 -26.65
CA ALA A 11 84.25 -0.37 -25.39
C ALA A 11 82.77 -0.86 -25.42
N SER A 12 82.57 -2.18 -25.46
CA SER A 12 81.27 -2.80 -25.38
C SER A 12 80.75 -2.76 -23.92
N LEU A 13 79.75 -1.96 -23.65
CA LEU A 13 79.01 -2.03 -22.43
C LEU A 13 77.89 -3.10 -22.57
N VAL A 14 77.99 -4.19 -21.81
CA VAL A 14 76.91 -5.16 -21.64
C VAL A 14 75.95 -4.59 -20.63
N ALA A 15 74.78 -4.16 -21.12
CA ALA A 15 73.67 -3.75 -20.24
C ALA A 15 72.92 -5.01 -19.73
N LEU A 16 73.05 -5.32 -18.46
CA LEU A 16 72.20 -6.32 -17.78
C LEU A 16 70.79 -5.76 -17.70
N ALA A 17 69.81 -6.31 -18.46
CA ALA A 17 68.43 -6.03 -18.33
C ALA A 17 67.93 -6.77 -17.09
N VAL A 18 67.61 -6.04 -16.01
CA VAL A 18 66.86 -6.55 -14.87
C VAL A 18 65.42 -6.66 -15.32
N VAL A 19 64.97 -7.90 -15.57
CA VAL A 19 63.55 -8.21 -15.78
C VAL A 19 62.85 -8.05 -14.43
N GLY A 20 62.18 -6.91 -14.23
CA GLY A 20 61.30 -6.72 -13.10
C GLY A 20 60.13 -7.71 -13.18
N GLU A 21 60.02 -8.60 -12.23
CA GLU A 21 58.81 -9.41 -12.02
C GLU A 21 57.62 -8.47 -11.78
N ALA A 22 56.75 -8.35 -12.79
CA ALA A 22 55.46 -7.72 -12.62
C ALA A 22 54.68 -8.57 -11.60
N ALA A 23 54.51 -8.06 -10.38
CA ALA A 23 53.64 -8.65 -9.37
C ALA A 23 52.25 -8.84 -9.99
N VAL A 24 51.88 -10.08 -10.25
CA VAL A 24 50.51 -10.46 -10.62
C VAL A 24 49.61 -9.98 -9.49
N LYS A 25 48.84 -8.95 -9.74
CA LYS A 25 47.82 -8.45 -8.81
C LYS A 25 46.80 -9.57 -8.62
N VAL A 26 46.92 -10.33 -7.51
CA VAL A 26 45.93 -11.31 -7.13
C VAL A 26 44.60 -10.57 -7.06
N PRO A 27 43.56 -10.96 -7.83
CA PRO A 27 42.27 -10.32 -7.73
C PRO A 27 41.81 -10.42 -6.29
N ALA A 28 41.31 -9.29 -5.76
CA ALA A 28 40.74 -9.26 -4.42
C ALA A 28 39.73 -10.40 -4.28
N PRO A 29 39.69 -11.12 -3.13
CA PRO A 29 38.74 -12.21 -2.95
C PRO A 29 37.33 -11.70 -3.25
N LEU A 30 36.63 -12.41 -4.12
CA LEU A 30 35.23 -12.14 -4.43
C LEU A 30 34.51 -11.95 -3.11
N LYS A 31 33.92 -10.77 -2.87
CA LYS A 31 33.10 -10.52 -1.67
C LYS A 31 32.16 -11.70 -1.53
N ALA A 32 32.16 -12.34 -0.36
CA ALA A 32 31.24 -13.44 -0.07
C ALA A 32 29.83 -13.00 -0.49
N VAL A 33 29.19 -13.80 -1.34
CA VAL A 33 27.85 -13.50 -1.84
C VAL A 33 26.94 -13.48 -0.63
N ASP A 34 26.26 -12.36 -0.39
CA ASP A 34 25.32 -12.20 0.72
C ASP A 34 24.28 -13.33 0.66
N PRO A 35 24.18 -14.17 1.71
CA PRO A 35 23.25 -15.30 1.70
C PRO A 35 21.80 -14.89 1.47
N LEU A 36 21.45 -13.65 1.79
CA LEU A 36 20.10 -13.09 1.57
C LEU A 36 19.74 -12.91 0.10
N ARG A 37 20.72 -12.93 -0.83
CA ARG A 37 20.42 -12.92 -2.27
C ARG A 37 19.59 -14.13 -2.72
N ALA A 38 19.65 -15.23 -2.00
CA ALA A 38 18.84 -16.41 -2.26
C ALA A 38 17.37 -16.25 -1.80
N SER A 39 17.10 -15.28 -0.94
CA SER A 39 15.77 -15.05 -0.36
C SER A 39 15.05 -13.83 -0.98
N VAL A 40 15.73 -13.10 -1.87
CA VAL A 40 15.22 -11.86 -2.45
C VAL A 40 15.31 -11.94 -3.96
N VAL A 41 14.24 -11.62 -4.64
CA VAL A 41 14.15 -11.64 -6.12
C VAL A 41 13.75 -10.27 -6.65
N SER A 42 14.12 -10.00 -7.91
CA SER A 42 13.64 -8.83 -8.65
C SER A 42 12.31 -9.17 -9.31
N VAL A 43 11.32 -8.33 -9.16
CA VAL A 43 10.00 -8.47 -9.78
C VAL A 43 9.77 -7.27 -10.68
N ARG A 44 9.70 -7.50 -11.97
CA ARG A 44 9.36 -6.49 -12.98
C ARG A 44 7.88 -6.58 -13.31
N ILE A 45 7.19 -5.46 -13.19
CA ILE A 45 5.76 -5.34 -13.48
C ILE A 45 5.61 -4.37 -14.63
N THR A 46 5.00 -4.82 -15.72
CA THR A 46 4.48 -3.96 -16.77
C THR A 46 2.99 -3.80 -16.56
N GLY A 47 2.52 -2.58 -16.49
CA GLY A 47 1.12 -2.27 -16.27
C GLY A 47 0.61 -1.15 -17.15
N GLN A 48 -0.69 -0.96 -17.16
CA GLN A 48 -1.34 0.10 -17.92
C GLN A 48 -2.60 0.56 -17.21
N GLU A 49 -2.60 1.82 -16.77
CA GLU A 49 -3.72 2.41 -16.08
C GLU A 49 -4.82 2.87 -17.04
N TRP A 50 -6.06 2.89 -16.54
CA TRP A 50 -7.17 3.53 -17.22
C TRP A 50 -7.09 5.05 -17.10
N ASN A 51 -7.57 5.75 -18.11
CA ASN A 51 -7.71 7.19 -18.05
C ASN A 51 -9.09 7.56 -17.50
N TRP A 52 -9.15 7.94 -16.24
CA TRP A 52 -10.40 8.28 -15.55
C TRP A 52 -11.01 9.61 -16.00
N ARG A 53 -10.31 10.40 -16.84
CA ARG A 53 -10.86 11.61 -17.49
C ARG A 53 -11.44 11.31 -18.86
N THR A 54 -10.88 10.35 -19.57
CA THR A 54 -11.37 9.85 -20.85
C THR A 54 -11.59 8.33 -20.71
N PRO A 55 -12.74 7.91 -20.15
CA PRO A 55 -12.94 6.53 -19.66
C PRO A 55 -12.84 5.43 -20.71
N TRP A 56 -12.91 5.76 -21.99
CA TRP A 56 -12.68 4.85 -23.12
C TRP A 56 -11.21 4.67 -23.49
N ALA A 57 -10.29 5.38 -22.83
CA ALA A 57 -8.86 5.36 -23.14
C ALA A 57 -8.05 4.77 -21.99
N LYS A 58 -6.88 4.25 -22.31
CA LYS A 58 -5.85 3.87 -21.35
C LYS A 58 -4.69 4.87 -21.42
N GLN A 59 -3.96 4.98 -20.32
CA GLN A 59 -2.70 5.74 -20.28
C GLN A 59 -1.58 4.96 -20.97
N ALA A 60 -0.42 5.58 -21.16
CA ALA A 60 0.77 4.86 -21.64
C ALA A 60 1.14 3.73 -20.67
N PRO A 61 1.61 2.57 -21.19
CA PRO A 61 2.14 1.52 -20.33
C PRO A 61 3.32 2.03 -19.49
N TRP A 62 3.44 1.48 -18.30
CA TRP A 62 4.54 1.77 -17.38
C TRP A 62 5.27 0.49 -17.00
N ASN A 63 6.53 0.63 -16.59
CA ASN A 63 7.33 -0.45 -16.04
C ASN A 63 7.80 -0.07 -14.64
N ARG A 64 7.74 -1.02 -13.72
CA ARG A 64 8.22 -0.88 -12.35
C ARG A 64 9.01 -2.12 -11.96
N VAL A 65 10.11 -1.92 -11.24
CA VAL A 65 10.86 -3.00 -10.61
C VAL A 65 10.66 -2.87 -9.11
N VAL A 66 10.21 -3.96 -8.50
CA VAL A 66 9.99 -4.06 -7.06
C VAL A 66 10.76 -5.26 -6.52
N THR A 67 10.97 -5.28 -5.22
CA THR A 67 11.65 -6.38 -4.55
C THR A 67 10.64 -7.40 -4.05
N GLY A 68 10.90 -8.69 -4.32
CA GLY A 68 10.09 -9.80 -3.83
C GLY A 68 10.84 -10.60 -2.79
N LEU A 69 10.15 -10.98 -1.72
CA LEU A 69 10.63 -11.86 -0.66
C LEU A 69 10.21 -13.30 -0.95
N VAL A 70 11.16 -14.21 -1.03
CA VAL A 70 10.86 -15.66 -1.14
C VAL A 70 10.33 -16.16 0.21
N VAL A 71 9.14 -16.75 0.18
CA VAL A 71 8.45 -17.29 1.36
C VAL A 71 8.16 -18.78 1.18
N PRO A 72 7.89 -19.54 2.28
CA PRO A 72 7.59 -20.96 2.18
C PRO A 72 6.46 -21.29 1.22
N GLY A 73 6.57 -22.46 0.54
CA GLY A 73 5.59 -22.98 -0.41
C GLY A 73 5.73 -22.42 -1.82
N PRO A 74 6.95 -22.42 -2.39
CA PRO A 74 7.48 -21.71 -3.56
C PRO A 74 6.61 -20.51 -4.02
N ARG A 75 6.66 -19.46 -3.25
CA ARG A 75 5.90 -18.20 -3.47
C ARG A 75 6.78 -16.99 -3.21
N ILE A 76 6.45 -15.90 -3.85
CA ILE A 76 7.10 -14.60 -3.67
C ILE A 76 6.09 -13.64 -3.05
N LEU A 77 6.42 -13.07 -1.89
CA LEU A 77 5.64 -12.03 -1.23
C LEU A 77 6.15 -10.66 -1.66
N VAL A 78 5.23 -9.78 -2.04
CA VAL A 78 5.51 -8.41 -2.47
C VAL A 78 4.55 -7.45 -1.77
N ALA A 79 5.07 -6.31 -1.33
CA ALA A 79 4.27 -5.23 -0.75
C ALA A 79 4.15 -4.08 -1.75
N SER A 80 3.25 -4.19 -2.71
CA SER A 80 3.01 -3.16 -3.72
C SER A 80 1.56 -3.13 -4.17
N ALA A 81 1.05 -1.93 -4.41
CA ALA A 81 -0.25 -1.71 -5.03
C ALA A 81 -0.21 -1.87 -6.58
N ALA A 82 0.96 -2.12 -7.16
CA ALA A 82 1.15 -2.14 -8.62
C ALA A 82 0.47 -3.32 -9.35
N PHE A 83 -0.03 -4.31 -8.61
CA PHE A 83 -0.61 -5.52 -9.21
C PHE A 83 -2.06 -5.36 -9.70
N GLY A 84 -2.70 -4.23 -9.46
CA GLY A 84 -4.11 -4.01 -9.82
C GLY A 84 -4.36 -4.02 -11.34
N ASN A 85 -3.48 -3.39 -12.11
CA ASN A 85 -3.61 -3.19 -13.56
C ASN A 85 -2.37 -3.68 -14.31
N HIS A 86 -1.78 -4.80 -13.87
CA HIS A 86 -0.64 -5.41 -14.55
C HIS A 86 -1.05 -6.07 -15.88
N LEU A 87 -0.13 -6.01 -16.82
CA LEU A 87 -0.20 -6.73 -18.11
C LEU A 87 0.75 -7.92 -18.13
N LEU A 88 1.93 -7.76 -17.52
CA LEU A 88 2.99 -8.76 -17.48
C LEU A 88 3.74 -8.65 -16.18
N ILE A 89 4.06 -9.79 -15.60
CA ILE A 89 4.95 -9.90 -14.43
C ILE A 89 6.08 -10.85 -14.79
N GLU A 90 7.30 -10.39 -14.64
CA GLU A 90 8.52 -11.17 -14.83
C GLU A 90 9.37 -11.14 -13.56
N VAL A 91 9.98 -12.23 -13.22
CA VAL A 91 10.88 -12.34 -12.07
C VAL A 91 12.28 -12.73 -12.49
N GLN A 92 13.28 -12.21 -11.79
CA GLN A 92 14.70 -12.52 -11.95
C GLN A 92 15.29 -12.90 -10.61
N LYS A 93 16.23 -13.84 -10.59
CA LYS A 93 16.92 -14.29 -9.39
C LYS A 93 18.43 -14.18 -9.50
N LEU A 94 19.10 -13.97 -8.37
CA LEU A 94 20.56 -14.08 -8.22
C LEU A 94 21.38 -13.22 -9.22
N GLY A 95 20.80 -12.14 -9.74
CA GLY A 95 21.45 -11.27 -10.72
C GLY A 95 21.67 -11.90 -12.09
N ARG A 96 20.92 -12.95 -12.44
CA ARG A 96 20.91 -13.56 -13.77
C ARG A 96 20.07 -12.75 -14.74
N ASP A 97 20.44 -12.72 -16.00
CA ASP A 97 19.67 -12.02 -17.05
C ASP A 97 18.36 -12.74 -17.42
N GLU A 98 18.26 -14.00 -17.07
CA GLU A 98 17.10 -14.84 -17.35
C GLU A 98 15.86 -14.33 -16.59
N ARG A 99 14.73 -14.26 -17.28
CA ARG A 99 13.44 -13.84 -16.73
C ARG A 99 12.45 -14.96 -16.83
N TRP A 100 11.70 -15.14 -15.76
CA TRP A 100 10.60 -16.11 -15.67
C TRP A 100 9.27 -15.37 -15.58
N PRO A 101 8.25 -15.77 -16.37
CA PRO A 101 6.92 -15.23 -16.17
C PRO A 101 6.38 -15.65 -14.80
N ALA A 102 5.71 -14.71 -14.15
CA ALA A 102 5.04 -14.95 -12.89
C ALA A 102 3.57 -14.57 -12.98
N ARG A 103 2.74 -15.18 -12.15
CA ARG A 103 1.32 -14.85 -12.03
C ARG A 103 0.96 -14.45 -10.60
N VAL A 104 -0.04 -13.60 -10.47
CA VAL A 104 -0.62 -13.25 -9.16
C VAL A 104 -1.50 -14.41 -8.70
N ARG A 105 -1.10 -15.07 -7.62
CA ARG A 105 -1.95 -16.06 -6.93
C ARG A 105 -3.03 -15.38 -6.10
N LEU A 106 -2.63 -14.34 -5.38
CA LEU A 106 -3.49 -13.59 -4.48
C LEU A 106 -2.97 -12.16 -4.38
N ALA A 107 -3.87 -11.19 -4.43
CA ALA A 107 -3.57 -9.80 -4.08
C ALA A 107 -4.63 -9.28 -3.12
N ASP A 108 -4.20 -8.55 -2.09
CA ASP A 108 -5.07 -7.83 -1.18
C ASP A 108 -4.76 -6.34 -1.23
N SER A 109 -5.78 -5.55 -1.51
CA SER A 109 -5.62 -4.10 -1.65
C SER A 109 -5.72 -3.36 -0.32
N GLU A 110 -6.35 -3.98 0.70
CA GLU A 110 -6.40 -3.41 2.04
C GLU A 110 -5.05 -3.56 2.75
N GLY A 111 -4.33 -4.63 2.49
CA GLY A 111 -2.96 -4.81 3.00
C GLY A 111 -1.93 -4.70 1.89
N PRO A 112 -1.94 -3.82 0.90
CA PRO A 112 -1.27 -3.79 -0.42
C PRO A 112 -0.20 -4.88 -0.59
N LEU A 113 -0.60 -6.14 -0.45
CA LEU A 113 0.24 -7.33 -0.46
C LEU A 113 -0.17 -8.24 -1.61
N ALA A 114 0.81 -8.85 -2.26
CA ALA A 114 0.57 -9.85 -3.28
C ALA A 114 1.47 -11.09 -3.08
N LEU A 115 0.91 -12.25 -3.40
CA LEU A 115 1.64 -13.51 -3.57
C LEU A 115 1.73 -13.83 -5.04
N LEU A 116 2.96 -14.06 -5.50
CA LEU A 116 3.25 -14.47 -6.87
C LEU A 116 3.71 -15.93 -6.88
N GLU A 117 3.41 -16.59 -7.99
CA GLU A 117 3.85 -17.94 -8.31
C GLU A 117 4.58 -17.95 -9.65
N VAL A 118 5.57 -18.84 -9.75
CA VAL A 118 6.30 -19.15 -10.99
C VAL A 118 6.14 -20.62 -11.24
N ASP A 119 5.60 -20.97 -12.40
CA ASP A 119 5.26 -22.35 -12.74
C ASP A 119 6.52 -23.17 -13.10
N ASP A 120 7.59 -22.54 -13.55
CA ASP A 120 8.84 -23.21 -13.90
C ASP A 120 9.62 -23.61 -12.63
N PRO A 121 9.80 -24.94 -12.35
CA PRO A 121 10.54 -25.39 -11.18
C PRO A 121 12.01 -24.96 -11.16
N SER A 122 12.62 -24.70 -12.32
CA SER A 122 14.00 -24.27 -12.43
C SER A 122 14.25 -22.90 -11.79
N PHE A 123 13.21 -22.06 -11.76
CA PHE A 123 13.27 -20.77 -11.06
C PHE A 123 13.60 -20.94 -9.58
N TRP A 124 13.05 -21.94 -8.91
CA TRP A 124 13.19 -22.10 -7.46
C TRP A 124 14.54 -22.67 -7.05
N ALA A 125 15.30 -23.24 -8.00
CA ALA A 125 16.63 -23.78 -7.71
C ALA A 125 17.59 -22.69 -7.21
N GLY A 126 18.19 -22.91 -6.05
CA GLY A 126 19.13 -21.99 -5.40
C GLY A 126 18.45 -20.82 -4.66
N LEU A 127 17.11 -20.77 -4.61
CA LEU A 127 16.38 -19.85 -3.74
C LEU A 127 16.08 -20.52 -2.39
N ALA A 128 16.05 -19.71 -1.34
CA ALA A 128 15.73 -20.14 0.02
C ALA A 128 14.76 -19.15 0.68
N PRO A 129 13.66 -19.61 1.30
CA PRO A 129 12.74 -18.75 1.98
C PRO A 129 13.40 -18.12 3.22
N LEU A 130 13.16 -16.82 3.43
CA LEU A 130 13.58 -16.11 4.63
C LEU A 130 12.46 -16.18 5.67
N PRO A 131 12.73 -16.61 6.91
CA PRO A 131 11.73 -16.63 7.96
C PRO A 131 11.29 -15.19 8.33
N LEU A 132 10.00 -15.02 8.59
CA LEU A 132 9.44 -13.76 9.11
C LEU A 132 9.57 -13.74 10.64
N ALA A 133 9.95 -12.58 11.19
CA ALA A 133 10.03 -12.38 12.63
C ALA A 133 8.62 -12.43 13.28
N GLU A 134 8.57 -12.84 14.54
CA GLU A 134 7.33 -12.84 15.35
C GLU A 134 7.03 -11.45 15.91
N THR A 135 8.07 -10.74 16.26
CA THR A 135 8.04 -9.36 16.77
C THR A 135 9.07 -8.53 16.01
N VAL A 136 8.99 -7.22 16.11
CA VAL A 136 9.92 -6.30 15.48
C VAL A 136 10.62 -5.43 16.54
N PRO A 137 11.84 -4.96 16.29
CA PRO A 137 12.54 -4.08 17.23
C PRO A 137 11.85 -2.70 17.29
N VAL A 138 11.87 -2.08 18.49
CA VAL A 138 11.34 -0.73 18.69
C VAL A 138 12.34 0.37 18.34
N SER A 139 13.63 0.00 18.22
CA SER A 139 14.74 0.91 17.87
C SER A 139 15.95 0.10 17.40
N GLY A 140 16.94 0.77 16.85
CA GLY A 140 18.20 0.16 16.48
C GLY A 140 18.42 0.00 14.98
N GLU A 141 19.60 -0.52 14.64
CA GLU A 141 20.04 -0.70 13.26
C GLU A 141 19.47 -1.97 12.65
N VAL A 142 18.99 -1.86 11.41
CA VAL A 142 18.51 -2.96 10.57
C VAL A 142 19.09 -2.82 9.17
N LYS A 143 19.03 -3.88 8.37
CA LYS A 143 19.42 -3.85 6.95
C LYS A 143 18.18 -3.86 6.07
N VAL A 144 18.26 -3.11 4.96
CA VAL A 144 17.22 -3.06 3.93
C VAL A 144 17.82 -3.55 2.63
N TYR A 145 17.21 -4.57 2.05
CA TYR A 145 17.68 -5.23 0.83
C TYR A 145 16.73 -5.01 -0.33
N ARG A 146 17.30 -4.80 -1.53
CA ARG A 146 16.53 -4.60 -2.76
C ARG A 146 17.27 -5.03 -4.02
N TRP A 147 16.53 -5.14 -5.10
CA TRP A 147 17.04 -5.16 -6.45
C TRP A 147 16.81 -3.80 -7.12
N LEU A 148 17.84 -3.25 -7.73
CA LEU A 148 17.74 -2.04 -8.53
C LEU A 148 17.22 -2.38 -9.93
N SER A 149 16.66 -1.39 -10.63
CA SER A 149 16.25 -1.53 -12.03
C SER A 149 17.42 -1.90 -12.96
N SER A 150 18.65 -1.57 -12.55
CA SER A 150 19.90 -1.99 -13.23
C SER A 150 20.21 -3.49 -13.12
N GLY A 151 19.45 -4.26 -12.30
CA GLY A 151 19.77 -5.65 -11.98
C GLY A 151 20.84 -5.82 -10.90
N GLN A 152 21.26 -4.75 -10.24
CA GLN A 152 22.20 -4.81 -9.11
C GLN A 152 21.47 -5.09 -7.81
N PHE A 153 22.01 -6.00 -7.00
CA PHE A 153 21.55 -6.22 -5.62
C PHE A 153 22.20 -5.20 -4.69
N ASP A 154 21.39 -4.51 -3.94
CA ASP A 154 21.78 -3.42 -3.07
C ASP A 154 21.31 -3.67 -1.64
N ALA A 155 22.13 -3.24 -0.68
CA ALA A 155 21.83 -3.34 0.74
C ALA A 155 22.25 -2.04 1.44
N ALA A 156 21.35 -1.49 2.22
CA ALA A 156 21.61 -0.29 3.01
C ALA A 156 21.26 -0.50 4.48
N THR A 157 21.87 0.31 5.32
CA THR A 157 21.51 0.41 6.72
C THR A 157 20.32 1.36 6.88
N ALA A 158 19.39 0.95 7.74
CA ALA A 158 18.32 1.81 8.22
C ALA A 158 18.29 1.78 9.75
N ASN A 159 17.80 2.85 10.36
CA ASN A 159 17.62 2.94 11.80
C ASN A 159 16.12 2.97 12.12
N VAL A 160 15.66 1.99 12.89
CA VAL A 160 14.31 1.96 13.44
C VAL A 160 14.19 3.08 14.46
N ARG A 161 13.24 3.97 14.27
CA ARG A 161 12.93 5.10 15.17
C ARG A 161 11.83 4.75 16.14
N GLN A 162 10.82 4.08 15.64
CA GLN A 162 9.65 3.65 16.42
C GLN A 162 8.84 2.59 15.66
N VAL A 163 8.02 1.88 16.42
CA VAL A 163 6.89 1.12 15.88
C VAL A 163 5.64 1.98 16.00
N ARG A 164 4.86 2.07 14.94
CA ARG A 164 3.63 2.87 14.92
C ARG A 164 2.54 2.23 14.09
N ALA A 165 1.32 2.66 14.26
CA ALA A 165 0.22 2.32 13.38
C ALA A 165 0.23 3.20 12.13
N ALA A 166 0.19 2.59 10.93
CA ALA A 166 0.20 3.30 9.65
C ALA A 166 -0.77 2.69 8.65
N ARG A 167 -1.24 3.49 7.70
CA ARG A 167 -1.93 3.03 6.49
C ARG A 167 -0.93 2.90 5.37
N HIS A 168 -1.18 1.98 4.45
CA HIS A 168 -0.30 1.68 3.33
C HIS A 168 -1.04 1.83 2.00
N GLY A 169 -0.43 2.54 1.06
CA GLY A 169 -1.02 2.78 -0.26
C GLY A 169 -2.41 3.43 -0.15
N LEU A 170 -3.39 2.85 -0.82
CA LEU A 170 -4.79 3.30 -0.81
C LEU A 170 -5.62 2.64 0.29
N SER A 171 -5.02 1.79 1.12
CA SER A 171 -5.69 1.08 2.20
C SER A 171 -6.38 2.03 3.18
N ARG A 172 -7.54 1.61 3.65
CA ARG A 172 -8.24 2.25 4.76
C ARG A 172 -8.07 1.48 6.08
N VAL A 173 -7.30 0.41 6.05
CA VAL A 173 -6.89 -0.36 7.23
C VAL A 173 -5.57 0.18 7.76
N THR A 174 -5.43 0.20 9.07
CA THR A 174 -4.22 0.65 9.77
C THR A 174 -3.50 -0.56 10.33
N PHE A 175 -2.20 -0.66 10.08
CA PHE A 175 -1.36 -1.77 10.48
C PHE A 175 -0.17 -1.32 11.32
N THR A 176 0.31 -2.20 12.18
CA THR A 176 1.59 -2.02 12.88
C THR A 176 2.73 -1.98 11.87
N SER A 177 3.58 -0.98 11.99
CA SER A 177 4.59 -0.64 11.01
C SER A 177 5.86 -0.16 11.66
N LEU A 178 6.99 -0.45 11.02
CA LEU A 178 8.28 0.12 11.35
C LEU A 178 8.41 1.49 10.70
N ASP A 179 8.74 2.50 11.49
CA ASP A 179 9.14 3.84 11.04
C ASP A 179 10.66 3.93 11.16
N MET A 180 11.33 4.13 10.04
CA MET A 180 12.78 4.04 9.94
C MET A 180 13.35 5.23 9.17
N THR A 181 14.64 5.51 9.37
CA THR A 181 15.41 6.42 8.52
C THR A 181 16.50 5.67 7.76
N SER A 182 16.69 5.99 6.49
CA SER A 182 17.77 5.45 5.65
C SER A 182 18.10 6.43 4.53
N ALA A 183 19.39 6.55 4.21
CA ALA A 183 19.86 7.29 3.04
C ALA A 183 19.72 6.52 1.72
N MET A 184 19.06 5.35 1.73
CA MET A 184 18.81 4.55 0.53
C MET A 184 17.95 5.34 -0.46
N GLU A 185 18.28 5.29 -1.75
CA GLU A 185 17.42 5.86 -2.80
C GLU A 185 16.05 5.19 -2.86
N ALA A 186 15.10 5.81 -3.56
CA ALA A 186 13.73 5.30 -3.68
C ALA A 186 13.67 3.90 -4.31
N GLY A 187 12.85 3.03 -3.74
CA GLY A 187 12.51 1.69 -4.22
C GLY A 187 11.07 1.35 -3.82
N ASP A 188 10.68 0.10 -3.98
CA ASP A 188 9.35 -0.39 -3.64
C ASP A 188 9.46 -1.85 -3.16
N SER A 189 8.82 -2.18 -2.04
CA SER A 189 8.79 -3.52 -1.45
C SER A 189 10.17 -4.03 -0.97
N GLU A 190 11.08 -3.15 -0.57
CA GLU A 190 12.37 -3.54 -0.01
C GLU A 190 12.19 -4.40 1.23
N VAL A 191 13.05 -5.42 1.39
CA VAL A 191 13.01 -6.33 2.52
C VAL A 191 13.82 -5.79 3.68
N VAL A 192 13.16 -5.54 4.81
CA VAL A 192 13.82 -5.15 6.07
C VAL A 192 14.24 -6.42 6.81
N VAL A 193 15.51 -6.50 7.20
CA VAL A 193 16.09 -7.71 7.83
C VAL A 193 16.84 -7.33 9.11
N GLY A 194 16.64 -8.13 10.14
CA GLY A 194 17.40 -8.13 11.40
C GLY A 194 17.52 -9.54 11.94
N GLU A 195 18.66 -9.89 12.54
CA GLU A 195 18.92 -11.20 13.14
C GLU A 195 18.60 -12.39 12.24
N GLY A 196 18.84 -12.24 10.91
CA GLY A 196 18.59 -13.31 9.94
C GLY A 196 17.12 -13.58 9.63
N LYS A 197 16.21 -12.67 10.01
CA LYS A 197 14.76 -12.78 9.75
C LYS A 197 14.26 -11.53 9.03
N ALA A 198 13.24 -11.67 8.19
CA ALA A 198 12.55 -10.52 7.63
C ALA A 198 11.68 -9.87 8.73
N LEU A 199 11.93 -8.59 8.97
CA LEU A 199 11.21 -7.74 9.92
C LEU A 199 10.01 -7.03 9.29
N GLY A 200 10.00 -6.90 7.96
CA GLY A 200 8.93 -6.23 7.24
C GLY A 200 9.27 -5.98 5.77
N LEU A 201 8.30 -5.43 5.05
CA LEU A 201 8.44 -4.95 3.68
C LEU A 201 8.14 -3.45 3.63
N VAL A 202 9.01 -2.68 2.98
CA VAL A 202 8.81 -1.23 2.81
C VAL A 202 7.62 -1.00 1.88
N THR A 203 6.72 -0.13 2.29
CA THR A 203 5.48 0.20 1.56
C THR A 203 5.34 1.67 1.24
N SER A 204 6.14 2.51 1.89
CA SER A 204 6.10 3.95 1.69
C SER A 204 7.43 4.60 2.04
N ARG A 205 7.74 5.67 1.31
CA ARG A 205 8.92 6.50 1.50
C ARG A 205 8.56 7.98 1.40
N ALA A 206 9.18 8.80 2.25
CA ALA A 206 9.12 10.25 2.18
C ALA A 206 10.50 10.83 2.58
N GLY A 207 11.30 11.23 1.59
CA GLY A 207 12.71 11.57 1.80
C GLY A 207 13.46 10.38 2.41
N ASP A 208 14.16 10.61 3.50
CA ASP A 208 14.92 9.58 4.23
C ASP A 208 14.03 8.69 5.14
N ASN A 209 12.74 9.01 5.27
CA ASN A 209 11.84 8.23 6.09
C ASN A 209 11.28 7.05 5.30
N LEU A 210 11.36 5.84 5.88
CA LEU A 210 10.82 4.60 5.39
C LEU A 210 9.73 4.10 6.32
N ILE A 211 8.62 3.65 5.76
CA ILE A 211 7.59 2.93 6.50
C ILE A 211 7.51 1.51 5.93
N ALA A 212 7.72 0.52 6.80
CA ALA A 212 7.57 -0.88 6.43
C ALA A 212 6.41 -1.51 7.19
N MET A 213 5.61 -2.31 6.50
CA MET A 213 4.62 -3.18 7.13
C MET A 213 5.35 -4.24 7.95
N ALA A 214 5.02 -4.37 9.22
CA ALA A 214 5.73 -5.24 10.14
C ALA A 214 5.49 -6.74 9.86
N ALA A 215 6.49 -7.57 10.13
CA ALA A 215 6.45 -9.01 9.89
C ALA A 215 5.24 -9.73 10.52
N PRO A 216 4.72 -9.40 11.71
CA PRO A 216 3.50 -10.00 12.23
C PRO A 216 2.30 -9.87 11.28
N VAL A 217 2.14 -8.72 10.62
CA VAL A 217 1.08 -8.49 9.62
C VAL A 217 1.30 -9.35 8.38
N LEU A 218 2.55 -9.46 7.90
CA LEU A 218 2.91 -10.32 6.77
C LEU A 218 2.62 -11.80 7.08
N ARG A 219 2.92 -12.24 8.31
CA ARG A 219 2.60 -13.60 8.80
C ARG A 219 1.09 -13.84 8.79
N GLN A 220 0.30 -12.87 9.27
CA GLN A 220 -1.17 -12.95 9.25
C GLN A 220 -1.69 -13.10 7.82
N PHE A 221 -1.17 -12.29 6.88
CA PHE A 221 -1.54 -12.40 5.47
C PHE A 221 -1.21 -13.79 4.89
N LEU A 222 0.00 -14.30 5.13
CA LEU A 222 0.41 -15.62 4.65
C LEU A 222 -0.44 -16.75 5.25
N ALA A 223 -0.79 -16.66 6.53
CA ALA A 223 -1.66 -17.63 7.20
C ALA A 223 -3.08 -17.60 6.59
N ALA A 224 -3.64 -16.41 6.35
CA ALA A 224 -4.93 -16.25 5.70
C ALA A 224 -4.91 -16.73 4.24
N ALA A 225 -3.80 -16.52 3.51
CA ALA A 225 -3.62 -16.96 2.14
C ALA A 225 -3.47 -18.49 1.99
N ALA A 226 -3.18 -19.19 3.07
CA ALA A 226 -3.13 -20.66 3.12
C ALA A 226 -4.51 -21.30 3.35
N GLU A 227 -5.51 -20.53 3.76
CA GLU A 227 -6.88 -21.03 3.95
C GLU A 227 -7.57 -21.31 2.60
N PRO A 228 -8.54 -22.24 2.57
CA PRO A 228 -9.28 -22.56 1.34
C PRO A 228 -10.01 -21.33 0.75
N THR A 229 -10.46 -20.43 1.63
CA THR A 229 -11.10 -19.17 1.23
C THR A 229 -10.39 -18.01 1.91
N TYR A 230 -9.79 -17.13 1.12
CA TYR A 230 -9.14 -15.92 1.62
C TYR A 230 -10.18 -14.92 2.11
N ARG A 231 -10.15 -14.56 3.40
CA ARG A 231 -11.09 -13.63 4.01
C ARG A 231 -10.57 -12.20 4.12
N GLY A 232 -9.28 -11.97 3.88
CA GLY A 232 -8.64 -10.66 3.98
C GLY A 232 -8.50 -10.15 5.41
N PHE A 233 -8.40 -8.83 5.53
CA PHE A 233 -8.28 -8.14 6.80
C PHE A 233 -9.63 -7.57 7.27
N ALA A 234 -9.90 -7.68 8.56
CA ALA A 234 -11.06 -7.04 9.15
C ALA A 234 -10.85 -5.52 9.26
N ARG A 235 -11.95 -4.77 9.21
CA ARG A 235 -11.93 -3.31 9.34
C ARG A 235 -12.98 -2.87 10.35
N ALA A 236 -12.58 -2.01 11.30
CA ALA A 236 -13.49 -1.45 12.31
C ALA A 236 -14.68 -0.74 11.68
N GLY A 237 -14.46 0.05 10.64
CA GLY A 237 -15.49 0.88 10.01
C GLY A 237 -15.96 2.01 10.93
N LEU A 238 -15.09 2.51 11.79
CA LEU A 238 -15.37 3.54 12.78
C LEU A 238 -14.60 4.82 12.47
N ALA A 239 -15.24 5.95 12.70
CA ALA A 239 -14.54 7.23 12.84
C ALA A 239 -14.78 7.75 14.25
N TRP A 240 -13.76 8.34 14.86
CA TRP A 240 -13.84 8.87 16.21
C TRP A 240 -13.22 10.24 16.37
N GLN A 241 -13.57 10.89 17.44
CA GLN A 241 -13.05 12.15 17.92
C GLN A 241 -12.32 11.92 19.22
N GLU A 242 -11.16 12.54 19.38
CA GLU A 242 -10.41 12.57 20.62
C GLU A 242 -11.19 13.28 21.73
N MET A 243 -11.04 12.78 22.96
CA MET A 243 -11.75 13.24 24.15
C MET A 243 -10.83 14.00 25.11
N VAL A 244 -9.99 14.89 24.56
CA VAL A 244 -9.01 15.68 25.35
C VAL A 244 -9.65 16.80 26.18
N ASN A 245 -10.89 17.23 25.85
CA ASN A 245 -11.57 18.29 26.59
C ASN A 245 -12.20 17.76 27.87
N PRO A 246 -11.76 18.22 29.07
CA PRO A 246 -12.29 17.73 30.36
C PRO A 246 -13.79 17.95 30.54
N ALA A 247 -14.32 19.13 30.14
CA ALA A 247 -15.73 19.44 30.28
C ALA A 247 -16.60 18.50 29.41
N LEU A 248 -16.16 18.13 28.21
CA LEU A 248 -16.87 17.16 27.37
C LEU A 248 -16.86 15.77 27.99
N ARG A 249 -15.74 15.36 28.60
CA ARG A 249 -15.64 14.06 29.32
C ARG A 249 -16.59 13.98 30.51
N GLU A 250 -16.62 15.01 31.33
CA GLU A 250 -17.54 15.12 32.46
C GLU A 250 -19.01 15.14 31.98
N TYR A 251 -19.31 15.93 30.96
CA TYR A 251 -20.65 15.97 30.35
C TYR A 251 -21.15 14.60 29.90
N LEU A 252 -20.26 13.80 29.30
CA LEU A 252 -20.57 12.43 28.84
C LEU A 252 -20.57 11.40 29.99
N GLY A 253 -20.12 11.74 31.19
CA GLY A 253 -20.12 10.87 32.35
C GLY A 253 -18.91 9.97 32.49
N LEU A 254 -17.78 10.37 31.90
CA LEU A 254 -16.48 9.70 32.12
C LEU A 254 -15.96 10.00 33.53
N LEU A 255 -15.38 8.99 34.17
CA LEU A 255 -14.76 9.14 35.48
C LEU A 255 -13.41 9.88 35.36
N PRO A 256 -12.94 10.53 36.43
CA PRO A 256 -11.60 11.08 36.47
C PRO A 256 -10.55 10.02 36.15
N GLY A 257 -9.65 10.33 35.19
CA GLY A 257 -8.62 9.39 34.73
C GLY A 257 -9.08 8.35 33.71
N GLU A 258 -10.39 8.15 33.48
CA GLU A 258 -10.91 7.23 32.46
C GLU A 258 -10.62 7.78 31.06
N GLY A 259 -10.11 6.96 30.17
CA GLY A 259 -9.85 7.31 28.77
C GLY A 259 -11.09 7.15 27.87
N GLY A 260 -10.83 7.00 26.60
CA GLY A 260 -11.83 6.69 25.56
C GLY A 260 -11.92 7.75 24.47
N VAL A 261 -12.47 7.34 23.32
CA VAL A 261 -12.74 8.20 22.16
C VAL A 261 -14.20 8.16 21.79
N ARG A 262 -14.76 9.31 21.41
CA ARG A 262 -16.16 9.41 21.01
C ARG A 262 -16.33 9.00 19.55
N LEU A 263 -17.17 8.01 19.27
CA LEU A 263 -17.51 7.61 17.91
C LEU A 263 -18.33 8.73 17.24
N THR A 264 -17.84 9.20 16.11
CA THR A 264 -18.52 10.20 15.29
C THR A 264 -19.29 9.55 14.15
N ARG A 265 -18.90 8.33 13.77
CA ARG A 265 -19.53 7.59 12.68
C ARG A 265 -19.24 6.08 12.78
N VAL A 266 -20.27 5.30 12.43
CA VAL A 266 -20.19 3.84 12.27
C VAL A 266 -20.60 3.52 10.83
N LEU A 267 -19.70 2.89 10.07
CA LEU A 267 -19.96 2.53 8.68
C LEU A 267 -20.87 1.30 8.58
N PRO A 268 -21.82 1.25 7.65
CA PRO A 268 -22.86 0.22 7.60
C PRO A 268 -22.33 -1.20 7.34
N HIS A 269 -21.17 -1.33 6.70
CA HIS A 269 -20.54 -2.63 6.41
C HIS A 269 -19.32 -2.90 7.30
N GLY A 270 -19.01 -2.00 8.25
CA GLY A 270 -17.92 -2.17 9.20
C GLY A 270 -18.26 -3.14 10.32
N SER A 271 -17.26 -3.51 11.11
CA SER A 271 -17.41 -4.44 12.23
C SER A 271 -18.34 -3.92 13.32
N GLY A 272 -18.44 -2.60 13.50
CA GLY A 272 -19.34 -1.98 14.48
C GLY A 272 -20.80 -1.89 14.05
N ALA A 273 -21.13 -2.19 12.79
CA ALA A 273 -22.48 -2.00 12.24
C ALA A 273 -23.55 -2.81 12.97
N GLY A 274 -24.64 -2.15 13.35
CA GLY A 274 -25.75 -2.77 14.05
C GLY A 274 -25.55 -2.98 15.56
N VAL A 275 -24.38 -2.64 16.11
CA VAL A 275 -24.03 -2.76 17.53
C VAL A 275 -23.63 -1.41 18.12
N LEU A 276 -22.75 -0.71 17.44
CA LEU A 276 -22.25 0.60 17.86
C LEU A 276 -23.04 1.73 17.19
N GLU A 277 -23.07 2.89 17.85
CA GLU A 277 -23.77 4.08 17.40
C GLU A 277 -22.84 5.31 17.42
N ALA A 278 -23.14 6.29 16.59
CA ALA A 278 -22.50 7.59 16.71
C ALA A 278 -22.88 8.23 18.04
N GLY A 279 -21.89 8.69 18.80
CA GLY A 279 -22.07 9.19 20.17
C GLY A 279 -21.55 8.25 21.25
N ASP A 280 -21.42 6.95 21.00
CA ASP A 280 -20.74 6.03 21.92
C ASP A 280 -19.33 6.51 22.22
N VAL A 281 -18.86 6.28 23.44
CA VAL A 281 -17.45 6.42 23.78
C VAL A 281 -16.83 5.04 23.87
N LEU A 282 -15.86 4.75 23.00
CA LEU A 282 -15.09 3.51 23.01
C LEU A 282 -14.06 3.59 24.13
N LEU A 283 -14.23 2.80 25.18
CA LEU A 283 -13.39 2.76 26.37
C LEU A 283 -12.30 1.68 26.28
N ARG A 284 -12.63 0.54 25.65
CA ARG A 284 -11.78 -0.65 25.64
C ARG A 284 -12.01 -1.46 24.35
N VAL A 285 -10.94 -2.06 23.84
CA VAL A 285 -10.99 -3.02 22.72
C VAL A 285 -10.32 -4.32 23.18
N GLY A 286 -11.08 -5.40 23.33
CA GLY A 286 -10.61 -6.57 24.08
C GLY A 286 -10.22 -6.16 25.50
N ASP A 287 -9.02 -6.54 25.94
CA ASP A 287 -8.47 -6.16 27.25
C ASP A 287 -7.74 -4.83 27.25
N ALA A 288 -7.57 -4.18 26.08
CA ALA A 288 -6.80 -2.96 25.93
C ALA A 288 -7.66 -1.72 26.25
N PRO A 289 -7.43 -0.98 27.36
CA PRO A 289 -8.06 0.30 27.62
C PRO A 289 -7.56 1.34 26.61
N ILE A 290 -8.47 2.21 26.18
CA ILE A 290 -8.19 3.25 25.20
C ILE A 290 -8.08 4.59 25.87
N ASP A 291 -7.02 5.35 25.60
CA ASP A 291 -6.83 6.69 26.14
C ASP A 291 -7.70 7.74 25.42
N ALA A 292 -7.68 8.97 25.91
CA ALA A 292 -8.48 10.09 25.38
C ALA A 292 -8.12 10.49 23.93
N THR A 293 -7.03 9.97 23.38
CA THR A 293 -6.54 10.25 22.02
C THR A 293 -6.61 9.04 21.09
N GLY A 294 -7.23 7.93 21.54
CA GLY A 294 -7.43 6.73 20.72
C GLY A 294 -6.22 5.79 20.67
N HIS A 295 -5.38 5.85 21.70
CA HIS A 295 -4.23 4.96 21.82
C HIS A 295 -4.39 4.01 23.00
N TYR A 296 -3.58 2.96 23.01
CA TYR A 296 -3.45 1.98 24.09
C TYR A 296 -1.98 1.64 24.32
N GLU A 297 -1.66 1.08 25.48
CA GLU A 297 -0.31 0.61 25.79
C GLU A 297 -0.13 -0.83 25.30
N HIS A 298 0.67 -0.98 24.24
CA HIS A 298 1.05 -2.29 23.73
C HIS A 298 2.22 -2.83 24.55
N PRO A 299 2.21 -4.11 25.01
CA PRO A 299 3.24 -4.65 25.92
C PRO A 299 4.67 -4.55 25.39
N LEU A 300 4.87 -4.63 24.07
CA LEU A 300 6.20 -4.59 23.45
C LEU A 300 6.53 -3.24 22.80
N TYR A 301 5.53 -2.52 22.27
CA TYR A 301 5.74 -1.37 21.41
C TYR A 301 5.37 -0.04 22.06
N GLY A 302 4.92 -0.07 23.31
CA GLY A 302 4.47 1.12 24.04
C GLY A 302 3.15 1.67 23.48
N ARG A 303 3.04 2.97 23.42
CA ARG A 303 1.77 3.63 23.05
C ARG A 303 1.47 3.56 21.55
N LEU A 304 0.42 2.81 21.16
CA LEU A 304 -0.04 2.63 19.79
C LEU A 304 -1.49 3.07 19.61
N SER A 305 -1.86 3.47 18.39
CA SER A 305 -3.28 3.67 18.02
C SER A 305 -4.06 2.37 18.17
N CYS A 306 -5.30 2.47 18.63
CA CYS A 306 -6.18 1.31 18.82
C CYS A 306 -6.73 0.70 17.51
N ALA A 307 -6.55 1.37 16.36
CA ALA A 307 -7.08 0.90 15.09
C ALA A 307 -6.62 -0.52 14.70
N PRO A 308 -5.33 -0.91 14.84
CA PRO A 308 -4.87 -2.27 14.57
C PRO A 308 -5.53 -3.36 15.42
N LEU A 309 -6.05 -3.04 16.60
CA LEU A 309 -6.73 -4.02 17.47
C LEU A 309 -7.97 -4.66 16.84
N PHE A 310 -8.56 -4.03 15.82
CA PHE A 310 -9.66 -4.60 15.04
C PHE A 310 -9.22 -5.51 13.90
N THR A 311 -7.92 -5.55 13.61
CA THR A 311 -7.39 -6.18 12.40
C THR A 311 -6.34 -7.25 12.70
N GLU A 312 -5.36 -6.90 13.55
CA GLU A 312 -4.18 -7.74 13.78
C GLU A 312 -4.45 -8.86 14.78
N GLY A 313 -3.90 -10.05 14.47
CA GLY A 313 -4.13 -11.26 15.25
C GLY A 313 -5.57 -11.78 15.21
N ARG A 314 -6.41 -11.23 14.32
CA ARG A 314 -7.85 -11.52 14.23
C ARG A 314 -8.27 -11.75 12.78
N ARG A 315 -9.42 -12.40 12.58
CA ARG A 315 -9.96 -12.74 11.26
C ARG A 315 -11.37 -12.16 11.07
N PRO A 316 -11.76 -11.83 9.85
CA PRO A 316 -13.16 -11.59 9.54
C PRO A 316 -14.02 -12.81 9.96
N GLY A 317 -15.06 -12.56 10.74
CA GLY A 317 -15.90 -13.56 11.38
C GLY A 317 -15.63 -13.77 12.88
N ASP A 318 -14.48 -13.35 13.40
CA ASP A 318 -14.20 -13.44 14.84
C ASP A 318 -15.09 -12.46 15.61
N SER A 319 -15.46 -12.84 16.85
CA SER A 319 -16.12 -11.97 17.81
C SER A 319 -15.08 -11.15 18.57
N LEU A 320 -15.34 -9.85 18.73
CA LEU A 320 -14.50 -8.94 19.49
C LEU A 320 -15.33 -8.22 20.54
N GLU A 321 -14.92 -8.34 21.80
CA GLU A 321 -15.54 -7.64 22.92
C GLU A 321 -15.05 -6.19 22.97
N LEU A 322 -15.98 -5.26 23.19
CA LEU A 322 -15.72 -3.84 23.34
C LEU A 322 -16.37 -3.31 24.61
N GLY A 323 -15.66 -2.48 25.36
CA GLY A 323 -16.24 -1.68 26.44
C GLY A 323 -16.60 -0.30 25.89
N ILE A 324 -17.83 0.11 26.08
CA ILE A 324 -18.32 1.41 25.61
C ILE A 324 -19.07 2.16 26.74
N LEU A 325 -19.18 3.48 26.57
CA LEU A 325 -20.09 4.32 27.33
C LEU A 325 -21.16 4.84 26.37
N ARG A 326 -22.43 4.50 26.62
CA ARG A 326 -23.61 4.96 25.88
C ARG A 326 -24.60 5.54 26.86
N ASN A 327 -25.05 6.78 26.64
CA ASN A 327 -26.02 7.46 27.52
C ASN A 327 -25.60 7.45 29.00
N ARG A 328 -24.31 7.60 29.29
CA ARG A 328 -23.67 7.51 30.62
C ARG A 328 -23.69 6.11 31.28
N GLU A 329 -24.11 5.08 30.55
CA GLU A 329 -24.06 3.69 30.99
C GLU A 329 -22.85 2.98 30.37
N ARG A 330 -22.12 2.22 31.19
CA ARG A 330 -21.01 1.39 30.73
C ARG A 330 -21.54 0.05 30.28
N LEU A 331 -21.32 -0.26 29.03
CA LEU A 331 -21.79 -1.48 28.39
C LEU A 331 -20.60 -2.29 27.86
N THR A 332 -20.73 -3.59 27.96
CA THR A 332 -19.89 -4.53 27.23
C THR A 332 -20.69 -5.05 26.05
N VAL A 333 -20.16 -4.86 24.85
CA VAL A 333 -20.80 -5.29 23.60
C VAL A 333 -19.87 -6.17 22.80
N HIS A 334 -20.42 -7.03 21.95
CA HIS A 334 -19.67 -7.90 21.06
C HIS A 334 -19.95 -7.51 19.61
N VAL A 335 -18.88 -7.28 18.84
CA VAL A 335 -18.97 -7.03 17.42
C VAL A 335 -18.39 -8.21 16.64
N THR A 336 -19.01 -8.54 15.51
CA THR A 336 -18.43 -9.50 14.57
C THR A 336 -17.48 -8.76 13.63
N LEU A 337 -16.21 -9.15 13.59
CA LEU A 337 -15.24 -8.55 12.70
C LEU A 337 -15.59 -8.82 11.24
N ARG A 338 -15.55 -7.79 10.42
CA ARG A 338 -15.92 -7.84 9.00
C ARG A 338 -14.86 -7.25 8.11
N ARG A 339 -14.64 -7.89 6.97
CA ARG A 339 -13.95 -7.25 5.83
C ARG A 339 -14.92 -6.28 5.17
N MET A 340 -14.45 -5.08 4.88
CA MET A 340 -15.20 -4.13 4.05
C MET A 340 -14.66 -4.18 2.63
N LEU A 341 -15.51 -4.51 1.69
CA LEU A 341 -15.14 -4.53 0.28
C LEU A 341 -15.31 -3.12 -0.31
N PRO A 342 -14.39 -2.68 -1.20
CA PRO A 342 -14.48 -1.35 -1.83
C PRO A 342 -15.82 -1.12 -2.52
N GLU A 343 -16.39 -2.18 -3.11
CA GLU A 343 -17.68 -2.14 -3.81
C GLU A 343 -18.87 -1.87 -2.87
N GLN A 344 -18.69 -2.02 -1.57
CA GLN A 344 -19.70 -1.70 -0.57
C GLN A 344 -19.68 -0.23 -0.14
N GLU A 345 -18.61 0.50 -0.46
CA GLU A 345 -18.51 1.91 -0.14
C GLU A 345 -19.22 2.77 -1.21
N ARG A 346 -19.93 3.78 -0.78
CA ARG A 346 -20.62 4.73 -1.67
C ARG A 346 -19.68 5.39 -2.68
N VAL A 347 -18.45 5.65 -2.26
CA VAL A 347 -17.34 6.08 -3.11
C VAL A 347 -16.23 5.06 -2.95
N PRO A 348 -16.08 4.08 -3.85
CA PRO A 348 -15.03 3.10 -3.78
C PRO A 348 -13.65 3.77 -3.74
N PRO A 349 -12.81 3.48 -2.73
CA PRO A 349 -11.51 4.14 -2.58
C PRO A 349 -10.53 3.77 -3.69
N TYR A 350 -10.70 2.59 -4.29
CA TYR A 350 -9.92 2.09 -5.42
C TYR A 350 -10.77 1.15 -6.27
N VAL A 351 -10.37 0.97 -7.52
CA VAL A 351 -10.94 0.00 -8.46
C VAL A 351 -9.78 -0.79 -9.06
N ILE A 352 -9.84 -2.11 -8.99
CA ILE A 352 -8.76 -3.01 -9.39
C ILE A 352 -9.22 -3.89 -10.54
N GLY A 353 -8.36 -4.02 -11.57
CA GLY A 353 -8.58 -4.91 -12.70
C GLY A 353 -9.76 -4.54 -13.61
N GLN A 354 -10.40 -3.42 -13.35
CA GLN A 354 -11.54 -2.93 -14.13
C GLN A 354 -11.34 -1.48 -14.53
N GLY A 355 -11.81 -1.14 -15.73
CA GLY A 355 -11.88 0.24 -16.18
C GLY A 355 -13.06 0.98 -15.56
N PRO A 356 -13.11 2.31 -15.76
CA PRO A 356 -14.28 3.09 -15.37
C PRO A 356 -15.52 2.64 -16.14
N ASP A 357 -16.63 2.40 -15.45
CA ASP A 357 -17.94 2.32 -16.09
C ASP A 357 -18.41 3.74 -16.43
N TYR A 358 -18.98 3.92 -17.61
CA TYR A 358 -19.39 5.23 -18.08
C TYR A 358 -20.60 5.19 -19.02
N VAL A 359 -21.26 6.32 -19.13
CA VAL A 359 -22.36 6.56 -20.06
C VAL A 359 -22.07 7.85 -20.84
N VAL A 360 -22.23 7.81 -22.16
CA VAL A 360 -22.19 9.01 -23.01
C VAL A 360 -23.58 9.21 -23.61
N ARG A 361 -24.16 10.38 -23.37
CA ARG A 361 -25.46 10.74 -23.91
C ARG A 361 -25.48 12.21 -24.31
N GLY A 362 -25.76 12.51 -25.59
CA GLY A 362 -25.75 13.88 -26.09
C GLY A 362 -24.43 14.61 -25.90
N GLY A 363 -23.30 13.89 -25.93
CA GLY A 363 -21.97 14.45 -25.63
C GLY A 363 -21.64 14.62 -24.14
N LEU A 364 -22.58 14.38 -23.23
CA LEU A 364 -22.36 14.38 -21.79
C LEU A 364 -21.75 13.05 -21.36
N VAL A 365 -20.63 13.08 -20.65
CA VAL A 365 -19.92 11.89 -20.15
C VAL A 365 -20.17 11.74 -18.66
N PHE A 366 -20.75 10.61 -18.26
CA PHE A 366 -21.08 10.31 -16.88
C PHE A 366 -20.28 9.11 -16.41
N GLN A 367 -19.83 9.14 -15.13
CA GLN A 367 -19.14 8.06 -14.46
C GLN A 367 -19.60 7.94 -12.99
N GLU A 368 -19.33 6.80 -12.35
CA GLU A 368 -19.44 6.76 -10.89
C GLU A 368 -18.25 7.45 -10.24
N LEU A 369 -18.51 8.16 -9.13
CA LEU A 369 -17.47 8.77 -8.33
C LEU A 369 -16.68 7.70 -7.59
N THR A 370 -15.38 7.65 -7.82
CA THR A 370 -14.45 6.68 -7.22
C THR A 370 -13.16 7.37 -6.79
N GLY A 371 -12.34 6.75 -5.94
CA GLY A 371 -11.01 7.25 -5.57
C GLY A 371 -10.10 7.51 -6.78
N PRO A 372 -9.99 6.60 -7.75
CA PRO A 372 -9.24 6.85 -8.98
C PRO A 372 -9.76 8.07 -9.78
N TYR A 373 -11.09 8.26 -9.85
CA TYR A 373 -11.66 9.46 -10.44
C TYR A 373 -11.25 10.73 -9.70
N LEU A 374 -11.33 10.73 -8.35
CA LEU A 374 -10.88 11.85 -7.51
C LEU A 374 -9.40 12.17 -7.72
N THR A 375 -8.56 11.14 -7.82
CA THR A 375 -7.13 11.30 -8.12
C THR A 375 -6.92 11.94 -9.50
N ALA A 376 -7.66 11.51 -10.52
CA ALA A 376 -7.60 12.08 -11.85
C ALA A 376 -8.16 13.54 -11.88
N ALA A 377 -9.21 13.81 -11.08
CA ALA A 377 -9.79 15.15 -10.94
C ALA A 377 -8.82 16.13 -10.28
N SER A 378 -7.93 15.64 -9.41
CA SER A 378 -6.86 16.42 -8.81
C SER A 378 -5.56 16.46 -9.65
N GLU A 379 -5.61 16.03 -10.91
CA GLU A 379 -4.44 15.96 -11.81
C GLU A 379 -3.26 15.21 -11.15
N GLY A 380 -3.55 14.07 -10.51
CA GLY A 380 -2.55 13.29 -9.79
C GLY A 380 -2.02 13.97 -8.52
N GLY A 381 -2.84 14.82 -7.88
CA GLY A 381 -2.48 15.55 -6.67
C GLY A 381 -1.84 16.92 -6.92
N ARG A 382 -1.66 17.33 -8.18
CA ARG A 382 -1.10 18.66 -8.55
C ARG A 382 -2.08 19.79 -8.28
N ARG A 383 -3.38 19.52 -8.34
CA ARG A 383 -4.45 20.46 -8.01
C ARG A 383 -5.43 19.80 -7.04
N PRO A 384 -6.01 20.52 -6.09
CA PRO A 384 -7.05 19.96 -5.25
C PRO A 384 -8.25 19.56 -6.12
N ALA A 385 -8.80 18.37 -5.91
CA ALA A 385 -10.07 18.00 -6.51
C ALA A 385 -11.17 18.99 -6.08
N PRO A 386 -12.22 19.18 -6.90
CA PRO A 386 -13.31 20.07 -6.54
C PRO A 386 -13.78 19.84 -5.10
N ARG A 387 -13.92 20.90 -4.31
CA ARG A 387 -14.25 20.79 -2.87
C ARG A 387 -15.49 19.95 -2.60
N LEU A 388 -16.47 20.04 -3.49
CA LEU A 388 -17.69 19.25 -3.41
C LEU A 388 -17.41 17.75 -3.50
N LEU A 389 -16.54 17.31 -4.42
CA LEU A 389 -16.18 15.90 -4.57
C LEU A 389 -15.40 15.38 -3.35
N ILE A 390 -14.51 16.21 -2.79
CA ILE A 390 -13.78 15.85 -1.54
C ILE A 390 -14.74 15.79 -0.35
N ALA A 391 -15.65 16.74 -0.20
CA ALA A 391 -16.63 16.75 0.87
C ALA A 391 -17.50 15.49 0.80
N VAL A 392 -17.97 15.13 -0.40
CA VAL A 392 -18.78 13.93 -0.60
C VAL A 392 -17.99 12.65 -0.38
N ASP A 393 -16.71 12.58 -0.75
CA ASP A 393 -15.86 11.41 -0.40
C ASP A 393 -15.71 11.30 1.14
N ARG A 394 -15.53 12.40 1.84
CA ARG A 394 -15.45 12.43 3.31
C ARG A 394 -16.79 12.14 3.97
N GLU A 395 -17.88 12.65 3.45
CA GLU A 395 -19.25 12.45 3.92
C GLU A 395 -19.88 11.18 3.35
N GLY A 396 -19.33 10.66 2.26
CA GLY A 396 -19.84 9.54 1.45
C GLY A 396 -19.95 8.21 2.17
N ALA A 397 -19.57 8.19 3.44
CA ALA A 397 -19.83 7.08 4.33
C ALA A 397 -21.22 7.16 4.99
N VAL A 398 -21.98 8.25 4.80
CA VAL A 398 -23.38 8.29 5.27
C VAL A 398 -24.22 7.49 4.28
N PRO A 399 -24.86 6.40 4.73
CA PRO A 399 -25.73 5.60 3.87
C PRO A 399 -26.87 6.46 3.36
N ASP A 400 -27.07 6.39 2.06
CA ASP A 400 -28.28 6.93 1.42
C ASP A 400 -28.85 5.82 0.55
N PRO A 401 -29.89 5.10 1.05
CA PRO A 401 -30.46 3.98 0.31
C PRO A 401 -30.98 4.37 -1.09
N ALA A 402 -31.41 5.62 -1.27
CA ALA A 402 -31.86 6.14 -2.55
C ALA A 402 -30.67 6.43 -3.51
N ARG A 403 -29.46 6.56 -2.97
CA ARG A 403 -28.27 6.90 -3.73
C ARG A 403 -27.05 6.13 -3.21
N PRO A 404 -27.02 4.79 -3.43
CA PRO A 404 -25.96 3.93 -2.93
C PRO A 404 -24.59 4.25 -3.58
N ARG A 405 -24.62 4.86 -4.76
CA ARG A 405 -23.46 5.38 -5.49
C ARG A 405 -23.65 6.86 -5.80
N LEU A 406 -22.61 7.50 -6.26
CA LEU A 406 -22.64 8.88 -6.73
C LEU A 406 -22.22 8.92 -8.19
N VAL A 407 -23.10 9.44 -9.03
CA VAL A 407 -22.83 9.65 -10.45
C VAL A 407 -22.37 11.08 -10.64
N VAL A 408 -21.31 11.28 -11.42
CA VAL A 408 -20.76 12.58 -11.78
C VAL A 408 -20.87 12.81 -13.28
N LEU A 409 -21.19 14.04 -13.68
CA LEU A 409 -20.93 14.55 -15.02
C LEU A 409 -19.42 14.84 -15.08
N ALA A 410 -18.67 13.94 -15.73
CA ALA A 410 -17.21 13.99 -15.77
C ALA A 410 -16.70 15.06 -16.75
N SER A 411 -17.35 15.19 -17.89
CA SER A 411 -17.03 16.17 -18.93
C SER A 411 -18.18 16.29 -19.94
N VAL A 412 -18.11 17.34 -20.74
CA VAL A 412 -18.96 17.55 -21.91
C VAL A 412 -18.08 17.54 -23.15
N LEU A 413 -18.38 16.66 -24.11
CA LEU A 413 -17.66 16.57 -25.39
C LEU A 413 -18.04 17.78 -26.27
N PRO A 414 -17.05 18.36 -26.96
CA PRO A 414 -17.32 19.50 -27.87
C PRO A 414 -18.22 19.05 -29.04
N ASP A 415 -19.38 19.69 -29.14
CA ASP A 415 -20.33 19.50 -30.22
C ASP A 415 -21.16 20.80 -30.35
N VAL A 416 -21.75 21.04 -31.53
CA VAL A 416 -22.62 22.19 -31.73
C VAL A 416 -23.85 22.17 -30.81
N ALA A 417 -24.34 21.00 -30.45
CA ALA A 417 -25.45 20.82 -29.52
C ALA A 417 -25.07 21.16 -28.05
N ASN A 418 -23.79 21.24 -27.75
CA ASN A 418 -23.26 21.46 -26.40
C ASN A 418 -22.63 22.84 -26.22
N LEU A 419 -22.88 23.78 -27.18
CA LEU A 419 -22.38 25.14 -27.10
C LEU A 419 -22.86 25.84 -25.80
N GLY A 420 -21.91 26.36 -25.03
CA GLY A 420 -22.16 26.99 -23.73
C GLY A 420 -22.11 26.05 -22.53
N PHE A 421 -21.97 24.74 -22.73
CA PHE A 421 -21.91 23.72 -21.66
C PHE A 421 -20.55 22.99 -21.55
N GLN A 422 -19.58 23.30 -22.42
CA GLN A 422 -18.31 22.60 -22.55
C GLN A 422 -17.47 22.62 -21.28
N ASP A 423 -17.63 23.65 -20.43
CA ASP A 423 -16.88 23.83 -19.19
C ASP A 423 -17.50 23.07 -18.01
N LEU A 424 -18.69 22.50 -18.19
CA LEU A 424 -19.33 21.71 -17.14
C LEU A 424 -18.58 20.39 -16.92
N ARG A 425 -18.09 20.19 -15.72
CA ARG A 425 -17.38 18.99 -15.30
C ARG A 425 -17.41 18.81 -13.79
N ASP A 426 -17.16 17.59 -13.35
CA ASP A 426 -17.03 17.25 -11.92
C ASP A 426 -18.30 17.61 -11.12
N LEU A 427 -19.48 17.53 -11.74
CA LEU A 427 -20.76 17.85 -11.12
C LEU A 427 -21.49 16.57 -10.70
N ILE A 428 -21.97 16.51 -9.45
CA ILE A 428 -22.76 15.40 -8.97
C ILE A 428 -24.16 15.46 -9.58
N VAL A 429 -24.55 14.37 -10.22
CA VAL A 429 -25.88 14.19 -10.80
C VAL A 429 -26.84 13.70 -9.73
N THR A 430 -27.89 14.47 -9.46
CA THR A 430 -28.90 14.11 -8.45
C THR A 430 -30.18 13.58 -9.06
N LYS A 431 -30.60 14.16 -10.19
CA LYS A 431 -31.81 13.76 -10.92
C LYS A 431 -31.61 13.92 -12.42
N VAL A 432 -32.27 13.04 -13.18
CA VAL A 432 -32.41 13.13 -14.64
C VAL A 432 -33.86 12.79 -14.98
N ASN A 433 -34.52 13.64 -15.77
CA ASN A 433 -35.93 13.47 -16.16
C ASN A 433 -36.86 13.19 -14.96
N GLY A 434 -36.60 13.90 -13.83
CA GLY A 434 -37.35 13.69 -12.58
C GLY A 434 -36.94 12.47 -11.73
N ALA A 435 -36.27 11.50 -12.29
CA ALA A 435 -35.78 10.30 -11.57
C ALA A 435 -34.55 10.62 -10.73
N VAL A 436 -34.50 10.11 -9.50
CA VAL A 436 -33.32 10.20 -8.61
C VAL A 436 -32.24 9.25 -9.16
N ILE A 437 -31.00 9.73 -9.22
CA ILE A 437 -29.86 8.97 -9.74
C ILE A 437 -28.97 8.54 -8.58
N GLY A 438 -28.92 7.24 -8.34
CA GLY A 438 -28.09 6.59 -7.33
C GLY A 438 -27.07 5.62 -7.91
N SER A 439 -27.10 5.40 -9.24
CA SER A 439 -26.17 4.53 -9.96
C SER A 439 -26.14 4.90 -11.45
N LEU A 440 -25.14 4.39 -12.19
CA LEU A 440 -25.14 4.51 -13.67
C LEU A 440 -26.28 3.70 -14.30
N GLN A 441 -26.79 2.67 -13.62
CA GLN A 441 -27.95 1.91 -14.11
C GLN A 441 -29.23 2.78 -14.07
N ASP A 442 -29.45 3.52 -12.97
CA ASP A 442 -30.57 4.47 -12.88
C ASP A 442 -30.48 5.55 -13.96
N LEU A 443 -29.25 6.03 -14.22
CA LEU A 443 -29.01 7.00 -15.28
C LEU A 443 -29.39 6.46 -16.66
N ARG A 444 -28.99 5.23 -16.98
CA ARG A 444 -29.35 4.55 -18.24
C ARG A 444 -30.88 4.42 -18.37
N GLY A 445 -31.55 4.03 -17.28
CA GLY A 445 -33.02 3.94 -17.22
C GLY A 445 -33.70 5.29 -17.42
N ALA A 446 -33.22 6.32 -16.75
CA ALA A 446 -33.78 7.69 -16.86
C ALA A 446 -33.65 8.27 -18.28
N PHE A 447 -32.57 7.95 -19.00
CA PHE A 447 -32.40 8.36 -20.39
C PHE A 447 -33.22 7.51 -21.40
N ALA A 448 -33.62 6.31 -21.03
CA ALA A 448 -34.48 5.48 -21.87
C ALA A 448 -35.96 5.90 -21.79
N SER A 449 -36.36 6.59 -20.74
CA SER A 449 -37.72 7.09 -20.57
C SER A 449 -37.85 8.48 -21.22
N PRO A 450 -38.75 8.66 -22.17
CA PRO A 450 -39.02 10.00 -22.72
C PRO A 450 -39.58 10.91 -21.63
N VAL A 451 -39.27 12.23 -21.72
CA VAL A 451 -39.82 13.26 -20.84
C VAL A 451 -41.22 13.63 -21.28
#